data_2d43692697589f0b8204e0e0cdc1b7bb
#
_entry.id   2d43692697589f0b8204e0e0cdc1b7bb
#
_cell.length_a   1.000
_cell.length_b   1.000
_cell.length_c   1.000
_cell.angle_alpha   90.00
_cell.angle_beta   90.00
_cell.angle_gamma   90.00
#
_symmetry.space_group_name_H-M   'P 1'
#
loop_
_entity.id
_entity.type
_entity.pdbx_description
1 polymer ?
#
loop_
_entity_poly.entity_id
_entity_poly.type
_entity_poly.pdbx_seq_one_letter_code
_entity_poly.pdbx_strand_id
1 'polypeptide(L)'
;MTVPAALPPIFVVNMARSVERRAHIAAQLAAQSLAFEIHPAVDARDLSEKTIRELLGEVALQPQPFLGRRLTLGEIACGLSHLQIYRRMQRDHLDDAVVLEDDVDLLPSFGSVLRALAAEPRFEMVLLGHHSARHGPYVGAETCLYRRIVHGEHRVARVCEFAMGAYAYFVTTGAAAQLARYAEPMRMPADWVTGYAPSSGVRQHAITPPCVVPARRFCEASEIGSRDAAAAVGNRTTRRLGGRAFLALRKLGFFPGLYSKGF
;
A
#
# COMPACT_ATOMS: atom_id res chain seq x y z
N MET A 1 34.41 1.47 -9.71
CA MET A 1 33.58 1.68 -8.50
C MET A 1 32.26 2.20 -8.98
N THR A 2 31.21 1.40 -8.90
CA THR A 2 29.84 1.83 -9.21
C THR A 2 29.40 2.81 -8.13
N VAL A 3 29.00 4.02 -8.52
CA VAL A 3 28.35 4.98 -7.62
C VAL A 3 27.11 4.27 -7.03
N PRO A 4 26.94 4.24 -5.70
CA PRO A 4 25.75 3.63 -5.12
C PRO A 4 24.53 4.35 -5.68
N ALA A 5 23.52 3.57 -6.12
CA ALA A 5 22.27 4.14 -6.60
C ALA A 5 21.66 5.05 -5.53
N ALA A 6 21.24 6.24 -5.93
CA ALA A 6 20.54 7.13 -5.03
C ALA A 6 19.28 6.43 -4.47
N LEU A 7 19.03 6.62 -3.19
CA LEU A 7 17.79 6.11 -2.61
C LEU A 7 16.59 6.89 -3.14
N PRO A 8 15.45 6.23 -3.38
CA PRO A 8 14.21 6.92 -3.70
C PRO A 8 13.82 7.89 -2.57
N PRO A 9 13.20 9.02 -2.89
CA PRO A 9 12.64 9.90 -1.88
C PRO A 9 11.62 9.14 -1.02
N ILE A 10 11.64 9.39 0.29
CA ILE A 10 10.73 8.77 1.25
C ILE A 10 9.70 9.83 1.66
N PHE A 11 8.44 9.62 1.34
CA PHE A 11 7.32 10.42 1.78
C PHE A 11 6.62 9.75 2.95
N VAL A 12 6.51 10.48 4.07
CA VAL A 12 5.75 10.03 5.24
C VAL A 12 4.43 10.79 5.26
N VAL A 13 3.33 10.09 5.06
CA VAL A 13 1.97 10.63 5.17
C VAL A 13 1.65 10.84 6.64
N ASN A 14 1.48 12.10 7.05
CA ASN A 14 1.23 12.44 8.46
C ASN A 14 0.28 13.63 8.57
N MET A 15 -0.72 13.52 9.43
CA MET A 15 -1.57 14.65 9.80
C MET A 15 -0.85 15.61 10.73
N ALA A 16 -1.00 16.92 10.51
CA ALA A 16 -0.33 17.95 11.30
C ALA A 16 -0.54 17.78 12.82
N ARG A 17 -1.73 17.30 13.24
CA ARG A 17 -2.08 17.06 14.64
C ARG A 17 -1.44 15.78 15.23
N SER A 18 -1.03 14.83 14.40
CA SER A 18 -0.48 13.54 14.87
C SER A 18 1.01 13.66 15.20
N VAL A 19 1.33 14.54 16.15
CA VAL A 19 2.73 14.90 16.50
C VAL A 19 3.48 13.69 17.05
N GLU A 20 2.84 12.85 17.87
CA GLU A 20 3.48 11.66 18.46
C GLU A 20 3.83 10.63 17.37
N ARG A 21 2.93 10.36 16.41
CA ARG A 21 3.18 9.47 15.29
C ARG A 21 4.31 10.00 14.41
N ARG A 22 4.33 11.33 14.15
CA ARG A 22 5.44 11.98 13.42
C ARG A 22 6.77 11.78 14.12
N ALA A 23 6.83 12.01 15.43
CA ALA A 23 8.06 11.84 16.20
C ALA A 23 8.54 10.39 16.18
N HIS A 24 7.60 9.44 16.25
CA HIS A 24 7.90 8.01 16.20
C HIS A 24 8.56 7.59 14.89
N ILE A 25 7.93 7.89 13.77
CA ILE A 25 8.46 7.49 12.46
C ILE A 25 9.76 8.24 12.13
N ALA A 26 9.85 9.52 12.51
CA ALA A 26 11.06 10.32 12.32
C ALA A 26 12.26 9.74 13.07
N ALA A 27 12.08 9.31 14.33
CA ALA A 27 13.13 8.67 15.11
C ALA A 27 13.63 7.37 14.47
N GLN A 28 12.75 6.54 13.94
CA GLN A 28 13.12 5.29 13.28
C GLN A 28 13.88 5.51 11.98
N LEU A 29 13.46 6.48 11.14
CA LEU A 29 14.15 6.85 9.91
C LEU A 29 15.53 7.44 10.21
N ALA A 30 15.63 8.34 11.19
CA ALA A 30 16.90 8.91 11.65
C ALA A 30 17.87 7.84 12.17
N ALA A 31 17.38 6.86 12.94
CA ALA A 31 18.19 5.74 13.44
C ALA A 31 18.80 4.88 12.32
N GLN A 32 18.20 4.87 11.11
CA GLN A 32 18.71 4.18 9.94
C GLN A 32 19.40 5.12 8.94
N SER A 33 19.64 6.39 9.33
CA SER A 33 20.26 7.44 8.50
C SER A 33 19.55 7.61 7.15
N LEU A 34 18.22 7.60 7.16
CA LEU A 34 17.37 7.77 6.00
C LEU A 34 16.76 9.18 5.99
N ALA A 35 17.00 9.91 4.92
CA ALA A 35 16.33 11.18 4.66
C ALA A 35 14.87 10.93 4.26
N PHE A 36 13.97 11.78 4.72
CA PHE A 36 12.53 11.69 4.41
C PHE A 36 11.89 13.06 4.38
N GLU A 37 10.71 13.12 3.83
CA GLU A 37 9.86 14.30 3.82
C GLU A 37 8.49 13.97 4.39
N ILE A 38 7.96 14.86 5.24
CA ILE A 38 6.57 14.78 5.68
C ILE A 38 5.67 15.26 4.55
N HIS A 39 4.82 14.36 4.05
CA HIS A 39 3.72 14.71 3.16
C HIS A 39 2.48 14.99 4.00
N PRO A 40 1.95 16.23 3.98
CA PRO A 40 0.76 16.57 4.76
C PRO A 40 -0.43 15.70 4.34
N ALA A 41 -0.94 14.90 5.27
CA ALA A 41 -2.14 14.10 5.02
C ALA A 41 -3.38 15.00 4.96
N VAL A 42 -4.33 14.63 4.13
CA VAL A 42 -5.67 15.25 4.11
C VAL A 42 -6.39 14.90 5.41
N ASP A 43 -6.90 15.91 6.11
CA ASP A 43 -7.69 15.69 7.30
C ASP A 43 -9.16 15.49 6.93
N ALA A 44 -9.74 14.38 7.39
CA ALA A 44 -11.15 14.06 7.16
C ALA A 44 -12.10 15.14 7.71
N ARG A 45 -11.67 15.89 8.74
CA ARG A 45 -12.45 16.99 9.34
C ARG A 45 -12.60 18.21 8.43
N ASP A 46 -11.66 18.36 7.47
CA ASP A 46 -11.66 19.45 6.50
C ASP A 46 -12.44 19.11 5.23
N LEU A 47 -12.97 17.86 5.13
CA LEU A 47 -13.72 17.38 4.00
C LEU A 47 -15.22 17.58 4.19
N SER A 48 -15.82 18.46 3.39
CA SER A 48 -17.26 18.55 3.21
C SER A 48 -17.71 17.70 2.01
N GLU A 49 -19.00 17.31 1.96
CA GLU A 49 -19.56 16.66 0.76
C GLU A 49 -19.38 17.52 -0.51
N LYS A 50 -19.44 18.85 -0.38
CA LYS A 50 -19.19 19.77 -1.47
C LYS A 50 -17.74 19.61 -1.98
N THR A 51 -16.77 19.65 -1.08
CA THR A 51 -15.34 19.49 -1.41
C THR A 51 -15.08 18.12 -2.05
N ILE A 52 -15.67 17.04 -1.51
CA ILE A 52 -15.52 15.70 -2.06
C ILE A 52 -16.11 15.63 -3.47
N ARG A 53 -17.27 16.22 -3.70
CA ARG A 53 -17.92 16.27 -5.02
C ARG A 53 -17.09 17.03 -6.04
N GLU A 54 -16.48 18.13 -5.65
CA GLU A 54 -15.59 18.93 -6.50
C GLU A 54 -14.29 18.19 -6.84
N LEU A 55 -13.68 17.48 -5.90
CA LEU A 55 -12.40 16.81 -6.09
C LEU A 55 -12.52 15.43 -6.75
N LEU A 56 -13.56 14.67 -6.44
CA LEU A 56 -13.68 13.24 -6.76
C LEU A 56 -14.97 12.88 -7.51
N GLY A 57 -15.88 13.84 -7.68
CA GLY A 57 -17.19 13.61 -8.29
C GLY A 57 -18.19 12.96 -7.32
N GLU A 58 -19.44 12.86 -7.77
CA GLU A 58 -20.56 12.31 -6.99
C GLU A 58 -20.36 10.83 -6.60
N VAL A 59 -19.61 10.08 -7.41
CA VAL A 59 -19.40 8.63 -7.21
C VAL A 59 -18.77 8.32 -5.87
N ALA A 60 -17.84 9.17 -5.37
CA ALA A 60 -17.18 8.97 -4.09
C ALA A 60 -18.16 9.03 -2.88
N LEU A 61 -19.29 9.71 -3.06
CA LEU A 61 -20.34 9.86 -2.05
C LEU A 61 -21.42 8.78 -2.12
N GLN A 62 -21.40 7.92 -3.15
CA GLN A 62 -22.40 6.87 -3.33
C GLN A 62 -21.96 5.57 -2.61
N PRO A 63 -22.92 4.69 -2.23
CA PRO A 63 -22.59 3.36 -1.79
C PRO A 63 -21.79 2.60 -2.87
N GLN A 64 -20.68 1.99 -2.46
CA GLN A 64 -19.84 1.21 -3.37
C GLN A 64 -20.31 -0.25 -3.37
N PRO A 65 -20.69 -0.83 -4.53
CA PRO A 65 -21.31 -2.16 -4.59
C PRO A 65 -20.46 -3.26 -3.92
N PHE A 66 -19.14 -3.21 -4.07
CA PHE A 66 -18.24 -4.21 -3.52
C PHE A 66 -17.92 -4.00 -2.02
N LEU A 67 -18.17 -2.79 -1.46
CA LEU A 67 -18.08 -2.51 -0.03
C LEU A 67 -19.40 -2.73 0.70
N GLY A 68 -20.53 -2.68 -0.01
CA GLY A 68 -21.87 -2.69 0.59
C GLY A 68 -22.21 -1.43 1.39
N ARG A 69 -21.36 -0.38 1.33
CA ARG A 69 -21.49 0.89 2.06
C ARG A 69 -20.81 2.04 1.32
N ARG A 70 -21.02 3.26 1.81
CA ARG A 70 -20.22 4.42 1.39
C ARG A 70 -18.81 4.32 1.98
N LEU A 71 -17.84 4.98 1.31
CA LEU A 71 -16.55 5.27 1.92
C LEU A 71 -16.74 6.19 3.14
N THR A 72 -15.99 5.97 4.19
CA THR A 72 -15.91 6.91 5.31
C THR A 72 -15.10 8.15 4.91
N LEU A 73 -15.28 9.28 5.60
CA LEU A 73 -14.45 10.47 5.35
C LEU A 73 -12.96 10.19 5.57
N GLY A 74 -12.62 9.34 6.54
CA GLY A 74 -11.23 8.91 6.79
C GLY A 74 -10.65 8.10 5.63
N GLU A 75 -11.43 7.18 5.03
CA GLU A 75 -11.00 6.43 3.86
C GLU A 75 -10.81 7.33 2.63
N ILE A 76 -11.69 8.32 2.46
CA ILE A 76 -11.56 9.32 1.39
C ILE A 76 -10.32 10.18 1.62
N ALA A 77 -10.09 10.67 2.83
CA ALA A 77 -8.95 11.49 3.19
C ALA A 77 -7.61 10.75 2.99
N CYS A 78 -7.54 9.50 3.44
CA CYS A 78 -6.38 8.64 3.21
C CYS A 78 -6.14 8.44 1.71
N GLY A 79 -7.16 8.07 0.94
CA GLY A 79 -7.06 7.92 -0.51
C GLY A 79 -6.59 9.17 -1.23
N LEU A 80 -7.10 10.35 -0.84
CA LEU A 80 -6.66 11.65 -1.38
C LEU A 80 -5.19 11.93 -1.06
N SER A 81 -4.71 11.58 0.14
CA SER A 81 -3.31 11.76 0.53
C SER A 81 -2.37 10.96 -0.38
N HIS A 82 -2.70 9.69 -0.67
CA HIS A 82 -1.92 8.88 -1.60
C HIS A 82 -2.00 9.39 -3.04
N LEU A 83 -3.18 9.80 -3.51
CA LEU A 83 -3.35 10.41 -4.84
C LEU A 83 -2.52 11.69 -5.00
N GLN A 84 -2.41 12.53 -3.97
CA GLN A 84 -1.57 13.71 -4.00
C GLN A 84 -0.09 13.36 -4.18
N ILE A 85 0.40 12.29 -3.54
CA ILE A 85 1.77 11.79 -3.74
C ILE A 85 1.95 11.31 -5.18
N TYR A 86 1.03 10.51 -5.73
CA TYR A 86 1.12 10.03 -7.12
C TYR A 86 1.16 11.18 -8.13
N ARG A 87 0.34 12.20 -7.94
CA ARG A 87 0.33 13.41 -8.78
C ARG A 87 1.61 14.23 -8.60
N ARG A 88 2.12 14.33 -7.37
CA ARG A 88 3.38 14.99 -7.05
C ARG A 88 4.56 14.31 -7.74
N MET A 89 4.66 12.99 -7.69
CA MET A 89 5.72 12.25 -8.38
C MET A 89 5.76 12.58 -9.87
N GLN A 90 4.61 12.69 -10.53
CA GLN A 90 4.52 13.08 -11.94
C GLN A 90 4.92 14.52 -12.18
N ARG A 91 4.41 15.46 -11.37
CA ARG A 91 4.70 16.88 -11.47
C ARG A 91 6.19 17.20 -11.25
N ASP A 92 6.79 16.57 -10.25
CA ASP A 92 8.16 16.81 -9.83
C ASP A 92 9.17 15.93 -10.61
N HIS A 93 8.69 15.16 -11.60
CA HIS A 93 9.49 14.27 -12.46
C HIS A 93 10.37 13.29 -11.68
N LEU A 94 9.85 12.73 -10.59
CA LEU A 94 10.55 11.69 -9.83
C LEU A 94 10.51 10.37 -10.61
N ASP A 95 11.57 9.57 -10.52
CA ASP A 95 11.59 8.23 -11.13
C ASP A 95 10.75 7.24 -10.31
N ASP A 96 10.89 7.33 -8.99
CA ASP A 96 10.24 6.46 -8.01
C ASP A 96 10.10 7.16 -6.65
N ALA A 97 9.44 6.52 -5.72
CA ALA A 97 9.33 6.95 -4.33
C ALA A 97 9.02 5.78 -3.39
N VAL A 98 9.31 5.99 -2.12
CA VAL A 98 8.78 5.20 -1.01
C VAL A 98 7.69 6.00 -0.30
N VAL A 99 6.57 5.36 -0.05
CA VAL A 99 5.45 5.95 0.71
C VAL A 99 5.29 5.18 2.01
N LEU A 100 5.25 5.89 3.12
CA LEU A 100 5.04 5.36 4.46
C LEU A 100 3.87 6.10 5.12
N GLU A 101 3.02 5.39 5.84
CA GLU A 101 2.12 5.99 6.83
C GLU A 101 2.89 6.19 8.15
N ASP A 102 2.40 7.06 9.03
CA ASP A 102 3.09 7.49 10.25
C ASP A 102 2.91 6.54 11.45
N ASP A 103 2.07 5.52 11.30
CA ASP A 103 1.72 4.55 12.35
C ASP A 103 2.34 3.15 12.12
N VAL A 104 3.54 3.13 11.60
CA VAL A 104 4.29 1.90 11.31
C VAL A 104 5.56 1.77 12.16
N ASP A 105 6.00 0.52 12.33
CA ASP A 105 7.32 0.17 12.85
C ASP A 105 8.22 -0.31 11.70
N LEU A 106 9.38 0.34 11.55
CA LEU A 106 10.40 -0.04 10.59
C LEU A 106 11.35 -1.06 11.24
N LEU A 107 11.47 -2.24 10.64
CA LEU A 107 12.44 -3.23 11.11
C LEU A 107 13.88 -2.76 10.84
N PRO A 108 14.88 -3.23 11.59
CA PRO A 108 16.29 -2.83 11.40
C PRO A 108 16.82 -3.04 9.97
N SER A 109 16.24 -3.98 9.25
CA SER A 109 16.58 -4.32 7.86
C SER A 109 16.01 -3.36 6.82
N PHE A 110 15.07 -2.47 7.17
CA PHE A 110 14.34 -1.62 6.23
C PHE A 110 15.27 -0.83 5.30
N GLY A 111 16.25 -0.09 5.85
CA GLY A 111 17.19 0.68 5.04
C GLY A 111 18.04 -0.16 4.10
N SER A 112 18.44 -1.37 4.53
CA SER A 112 19.20 -2.30 3.68
C SER A 112 18.35 -2.89 2.57
N VAL A 113 17.09 -3.20 2.85
CA VAL A 113 16.11 -3.63 1.83
C VAL A 113 15.90 -2.53 0.79
N LEU A 114 15.74 -1.26 1.22
CA LEU A 114 15.58 -0.14 0.27
C LEU A 114 16.79 0.03 -0.64
N ARG A 115 18.02 -0.03 -0.09
CA ARG A 115 19.25 0.05 -0.90
C ARG A 115 19.32 -1.07 -1.93
N ALA A 116 18.94 -2.27 -1.55
CA ALA A 116 18.93 -3.40 -2.46
C ALA A 116 17.85 -3.27 -3.55
N LEU A 117 16.69 -2.71 -3.25
CA LEU A 117 15.65 -2.44 -4.25
C LEU A 117 16.07 -1.32 -5.21
N ALA A 118 16.67 -0.24 -4.70
CA ALA A 118 17.16 0.88 -5.52
C ALA A 118 18.25 0.46 -6.50
N ALA A 119 19.09 -0.51 -6.12
CA ALA A 119 20.09 -1.07 -7.01
C ALA A 119 19.53 -1.89 -8.19
N GLU A 120 18.22 -2.18 -8.16
CA GLU A 120 17.57 -3.02 -9.16
C GLU A 120 16.22 -2.44 -9.63
N PRO A 121 16.22 -1.52 -10.59
CA PRO A 121 15.04 -0.76 -11.02
C PRO A 121 14.02 -1.59 -11.84
N ARG A 122 13.83 -2.85 -11.49
CA ARG A 122 12.92 -3.76 -12.23
C ARG A 122 11.51 -3.86 -11.69
N PHE A 123 11.25 -3.24 -10.55
CA PHE A 123 9.96 -3.38 -9.88
C PHE A 123 9.13 -2.12 -10.08
N GLU A 124 7.90 -2.29 -10.51
CA GLU A 124 6.94 -1.18 -10.65
C GLU A 124 6.36 -0.79 -9.30
N MET A 125 6.01 -1.79 -8.47
CA MET A 125 5.52 -1.61 -7.12
C MET A 125 5.96 -2.76 -6.22
N VAL A 126 6.43 -2.42 -5.01
CA VAL A 126 6.82 -3.40 -4.00
C VAL A 126 6.21 -3.01 -2.65
N LEU A 127 5.33 -3.83 -2.11
CA LEU A 127 4.84 -3.67 -0.75
C LEU A 127 5.98 -4.00 0.23
N LEU A 128 6.38 -3.05 1.04
CA LEU A 128 7.41 -3.18 2.09
C LEU A 128 6.79 -3.66 3.40
N GLY A 129 5.53 -3.24 3.60
CA GLY A 129 4.64 -3.71 4.63
C GLY A 129 3.33 -4.18 4.00
N HIS A 130 2.84 -5.33 4.43
CA HIS A 130 1.57 -5.88 3.96
C HIS A 130 1.06 -6.94 4.93
N HIS A 131 -0.25 -7.18 4.89
CA HIS A 131 -0.84 -8.27 5.65
C HIS A 131 -1.91 -9.00 4.85
N SER A 132 -2.18 -10.21 5.31
CA SER A 132 -3.22 -11.06 4.74
C SER A 132 -4.61 -10.54 5.15
N ALA A 133 -5.48 -10.36 4.17
CA ALA A 133 -6.89 -10.08 4.44
C ALA A 133 -7.60 -11.23 5.19
N ARG A 134 -7.01 -12.44 5.17
CA ARG A 134 -7.58 -13.64 5.78
C ARG A 134 -7.09 -13.88 7.21
N HIS A 135 -5.82 -13.52 7.49
CA HIS A 135 -5.12 -13.92 8.71
C HIS A 135 -4.84 -12.74 9.65
N GLY A 136 -5.23 -11.53 9.26
CA GLY A 136 -5.15 -10.33 10.09
C GLY A 136 -3.86 -9.53 9.94
N PRO A 137 -3.77 -8.40 10.67
CA PRO A 137 -2.81 -7.34 10.39
C PRO A 137 -1.34 -7.67 10.69
N TYR A 138 -1.07 -8.75 11.39
CA TYR A 138 0.30 -9.14 11.77
C TYR A 138 0.82 -10.37 11.00
N VAL A 139 0.04 -10.89 10.05
CA VAL A 139 0.43 -12.02 9.20
C VAL A 139 0.59 -11.51 7.79
N GLY A 140 1.80 -11.62 7.25
CA GLY A 140 2.08 -11.21 5.87
C GLY A 140 1.20 -11.94 4.86
N ALA A 141 0.85 -11.28 3.77
CA ALA A 141 0.09 -11.88 2.69
C ALA A 141 0.87 -13.02 2.03
N GLU A 142 0.16 -14.01 1.54
CA GLU A 142 0.78 -15.15 0.83
C GLU A 142 1.46 -14.68 -0.46
N THR A 143 2.70 -15.15 -0.65
CA THR A 143 3.52 -14.84 -1.83
C THR A 143 3.85 -16.11 -2.61
N CYS A 144 4.18 -15.95 -3.90
CA CYS A 144 4.61 -17.06 -4.74
C CYS A 144 5.87 -17.72 -4.15
N LEU A 145 6.03 -19.02 -4.39
CA LEU A 145 7.18 -19.81 -3.92
C LEU A 145 8.48 -19.36 -4.60
N TYR A 146 8.41 -18.92 -5.85
CA TYR A 146 9.57 -18.33 -6.53
C TYR A 146 9.83 -16.94 -5.98
N ARG A 147 10.94 -16.80 -5.26
CA ARG A 147 11.31 -15.61 -4.50
C ARG A 147 12.75 -15.27 -4.73
N ARG A 148 13.04 -13.98 -4.92
CA ARG A 148 14.39 -13.48 -5.05
C ARG A 148 14.88 -12.90 -3.73
N ILE A 149 16.10 -13.24 -3.32
CA ILE A 149 16.76 -12.64 -2.14
C ILE A 149 17.03 -11.17 -2.43
N VAL A 150 16.67 -10.32 -1.48
CA VAL A 150 16.94 -8.89 -1.49
C VAL A 150 18.01 -8.56 -0.45
N HIS A 151 17.75 -8.90 0.83
CA HIS A 151 18.67 -8.68 1.94
C HIS A 151 18.37 -9.64 3.09
N GLY A 152 19.39 -10.35 3.59
CA GLY A 152 19.21 -11.28 4.70
C GLY A 152 18.13 -12.33 4.42
N GLU A 153 17.13 -12.40 5.28
CA GLU A 153 15.98 -13.27 5.13
C GLU A 153 14.90 -12.72 4.17
N HIS A 154 14.97 -11.43 3.86
CA HIS A 154 13.97 -10.76 3.02
C HIS A 154 14.08 -11.18 1.57
N ARG A 155 12.93 -11.46 0.98
CA ARG A 155 12.76 -11.87 -0.42
C ARG A 155 11.74 -10.96 -1.07
N VAL A 156 11.94 -10.64 -2.34
CA VAL A 156 10.88 -10.06 -3.16
C VAL A 156 10.18 -11.17 -3.92
N ALA A 157 8.85 -11.16 -3.89
CA ALA A 157 8.03 -12.15 -4.58
C ALA A 157 6.71 -11.53 -5.06
N ARG A 158 6.05 -12.17 -6.03
CA ARG A 158 4.67 -11.80 -6.38
C ARG A 158 3.71 -12.19 -5.27
N VAL A 159 2.71 -11.36 -5.07
CA VAL A 159 1.62 -11.64 -4.12
C VAL A 159 0.63 -12.61 -4.76
N CYS A 160 0.16 -13.60 -3.99
CA CYS A 160 -0.77 -14.63 -4.45
C CYS A 160 -2.20 -14.44 -3.95
N GLU A 161 -2.42 -13.47 -3.05
CA GLU A 161 -3.73 -13.13 -2.52
C GLU A 161 -3.90 -11.61 -2.49
N PHE A 162 -5.07 -11.14 -2.05
CA PHE A 162 -5.27 -9.72 -1.77
C PHE A 162 -4.42 -9.32 -0.56
N ALA A 163 -3.40 -8.50 -0.81
CA ALA A 163 -2.52 -7.99 0.23
C ALA A 163 -3.02 -6.63 0.70
N MET A 164 -3.46 -6.54 1.93
CA MET A 164 -3.83 -5.26 2.53
C MET A 164 -2.58 -4.52 2.99
N GLY A 165 -2.58 -3.20 2.85
CA GLY A 165 -1.55 -2.32 3.37
C GLY A 165 -1.09 -1.26 2.38
N ALA A 166 -1.69 -0.07 2.48
CA ALA A 166 -1.13 1.13 1.83
C ALA A 166 -0.04 1.79 2.68
N TYR A 167 0.24 1.25 3.87
CA TYR A 167 1.06 1.89 4.90
C TYR A 167 2.57 1.88 4.61
N ALA A 168 3.06 1.03 3.70
CA ALA A 168 4.48 1.03 3.32
C ALA A 168 4.69 0.39 1.96
N TYR A 169 5.10 1.15 0.95
CA TYR A 169 5.41 0.61 -0.37
C TYR A 169 6.42 1.46 -1.14
N PHE A 170 7.16 0.81 -2.02
CA PHE A 170 7.91 1.43 -3.11
C PHE A 170 7.04 1.47 -4.35
N VAL A 171 7.14 2.54 -5.15
CA VAL A 171 6.39 2.68 -6.39
C VAL A 171 7.16 3.54 -7.40
N THR A 172 7.16 3.14 -8.67
CA THR A 172 7.68 3.98 -9.77
C THR A 172 6.62 5.00 -10.20
N THR A 173 7.04 6.11 -10.79
CA THR A 173 6.13 7.16 -11.28
C THR A 173 5.17 6.64 -12.36
N GLY A 174 5.62 5.72 -13.21
CA GLY A 174 4.75 5.06 -14.17
C GLY A 174 3.63 4.24 -13.51
N ALA A 175 3.96 3.48 -12.47
CA ALA A 175 2.98 2.75 -11.68
C ALA A 175 2.06 3.68 -10.87
N ALA A 176 2.61 4.72 -10.26
CA ALA A 176 1.84 5.75 -9.55
C ALA A 176 0.79 6.42 -10.46
N ALA A 177 1.15 6.71 -11.71
CA ALA A 177 0.23 7.24 -12.71
C ALA A 177 -0.90 6.25 -13.06
N GLN A 178 -0.60 4.95 -13.12
CA GLN A 178 -1.61 3.92 -13.34
C GLN A 178 -2.53 3.77 -12.13
N LEU A 179 -1.96 3.74 -10.91
CA LEU A 179 -2.73 3.69 -9.67
C LEU A 179 -3.64 4.91 -9.50
N ALA A 180 -3.15 6.11 -9.83
CA ALA A 180 -3.97 7.33 -9.81
C ALA A 180 -5.19 7.21 -10.73
N ARG A 181 -4.99 6.79 -11.98
CA ARG A 181 -6.11 6.58 -12.92
C ARG A 181 -7.08 5.49 -12.46
N TYR A 182 -6.57 4.44 -11.81
CA TYR A 182 -7.39 3.35 -11.28
C TYR A 182 -8.20 3.78 -10.05
N ALA A 183 -7.63 4.65 -9.22
CA ALA A 183 -8.29 5.19 -8.04
C ALA A 183 -9.29 6.31 -8.35
N GLU A 184 -9.33 6.84 -9.55
CA GLU A 184 -10.24 7.90 -9.99
C GLU A 184 -11.28 7.37 -10.99
N PRO A 185 -12.58 7.62 -10.75
CA PRO A 185 -13.17 8.24 -9.55
C PRO A 185 -13.04 7.33 -8.33
N MET A 186 -12.84 7.93 -7.14
CA MET A 186 -12.57 7.16 -5.93
C MET A 186 -13.76 6.28 -5.53
N ARG A 187 -13.54 4.98 -5.53
CA ARG A 187 -14.55 3.95 -5.23
C ARG A 187 -14.12 2.99 -4.13
N MET A 188 -12.86 3.02 -3.75
CA MET A 188 -12.28 2.08 -2.79
C MET A 188 -11.25 2.76 -1.88
N PRO A 189 -11.00 2.22 -0.67
CA PRO A 189 -9.95 2.70 0.22
C PRO A 189 -8.55 2.56 -0.39
N ALA A 190 -7.57 3.33 0.11
CA ALA A 190 -6.18 3.30 -0.38
C ALA A 190 -5.54 1.91 -0.30
N ASP A 191 -5.80 1.16 0.78
CA ASP A 191 -5.30 -0.21 0.96
C ASP A 191 -5.89 -1.20 -0.07
N TRP A 192 -7.09 -0.92 -0.61
CA TRP A 192 -7.66 -1.68 -1.72
C TRP A 192 -7.04 -1.30 -3.06
N VAL A 193 -6.75 -0.01 -3.28
CA VAL A 193 -6.03 0.44 -4.49
C VAL A 193 -4.67 -0.25 -4.57
N THR A 194 -3.90 -0.25 -3.49
CA THR A 194 -2.60 -0.93 -3.44
C THR A 194 -2.75 -2.44 -3.49
N GLY A 195 -3.73 -3.03 -2.80
CA GLY A 195 -3.99 -4.47 -2.79
C GLY A 195 -4.45 -5.03 -4.13
N TYR A 196 -5.20 -4.24 -4.92
CA TYR A 196 -5.64 -4.56 -6.28
C TYR A 196 -4.77 -3.93 -7.38
N ALA A 197 -3.56 -3.48 -7.06
CA ALA A 197 -2.65 -2.88 -8.03
C ALA A 197 -2.53 -3.67 -9.35
N PRO A 198 -2.50 -5.02 -9.37
CA PRO A 198 -2.52 -5.78 -10.61
C PRO A 198 -3.74 -5.52 -11.50
N SER A 199 -4.89 -5.15 -10.94
CA SER A 199 -6.09 -4.79 -11.72
C SER A 199 -5.96 -3.46 -12.43
N SER A 200 -5.04 -2.58 -11.99
CA SER A 200 -4.68 -1.35 -12.69
C SER A 200 -3.64 -1.56 -13.80
N GLY A 201 -3.14 -2.79 -13.96
CA GLY A 201 -2.03 -3.13 -14.86
C GLY A 201 -0.64 -3.03 -14.23
N VAL A 202 -0.53 -2.64 -12.97
CA VAL A 202 0.74 -2.53 -12.24
C VAL A 202 1.24 -3.90 -11.80
N ARG A 203 2.50 -4.19 -12.06
CA ARG A 203 3.16 -5.43 -11.58
C ARG A 203 3.54 -5.28 -10.11
N GLN A 204 2.70 -5.84 -9.26
CA GLN A 204 2.87 -5.80 -7.81
C GLN A 204 3.76 -6.93 -7.30
N HIS A 205 4.68 -6.58 -6.42
CA HIS A 205 5.50 -7.49 -5.63
C HIS A 205 5.37 -7.13 -4.14
N ALA A 206 5.90 -7.99 -3.29
CA ALA A 206 5.99 -7.75 -1.85
C ALA A 206 7.30 -8.28 -1.28
N ILE A 207 7.78 -7.63 -0.23
CA ILE A 207 8.88 -8.15 0.60
C ILE A 207 8.32 -9.19 1.56
N THR A 208 8.95 -10.36 1.60
CA THR A 208 8.55 -11.44 2.51
C THR A 208 9.78 -12.04 3.22
N PRO A 209 9.81 -12.08 4.57
CA PRO A 209 8.86 -11.43 5.47
C PRO A 209 8.85 -9.90 5.27
N PRO A 210 7.76 -9.20 5.64
CA PRO A 210 7.70 -7.73 5.56
C PRO A 210 8.80 -7.07 6.37
N CYS A 211 9.35 -5.94 5.90
CA CYS A 211 10.31 -5.13 6.65
C CYS A 211 9.69 -3.90 7.33
N VAL A 212 8.37 -3.73 7.16
CA VAL A 212 7.56 -2.71 7.85
C VAL A 212 6.31 -3.40 8.37
N VAL A 213 5.91 -3.06 9.60
CA VAL A 213 4.72 -3.62 10.24
C VAL A 213 3.89 -2.50 10.88
N PRO A 214 2.58 -2.67 11.08
CA PRO A 214 1.77 -1.69 11.82
C PRO A 214 2.29 -1.54 13.27
N ALA A 215 2.43 -0.30 13.73
CA ALA A 215 2.88 -0.03 15.09
C ALA A 215 1.75 -0.35 16.09
N ARG A 216 1.95 -1.38 16.91
CA ARG A 216 0.92 -1.88 17.84
C ARG A 216 0.34 -0.79 18.74
N ARG A 217 1.18 0.14 19.21
CA ARG A 217 0.76 1.25 20.07
C ARG A 217 -0.24 2.23 19.44
N PHE A 218 -0.35 2.23 18.11
CA PHE A 218 -1.28 3.08 17.37
C PHE A 218 -2.48 2.32 16.79
N CYS A 219 -2.51 0.98 16.87
CA CYS A 219 -3.57 0.17 16.26
C CYS A 219 -4.95 0.42 16.86
N GLU A 220 -5.03 0.76 18.16
CA GLU A 220 -6.30 1.05 18.85
C GLU A 220 -6.81 2.46 18.58
N ALA A 221 -5.93 3.36 18.11
CA ALA A 221 -6.23 4.77 17.83
C ALA A 221 -6.34 5.03 16.32
N SER A 222 -7.01 4.14 15.56
CA SER A 222 -7.20 4.34 14.12
C SER A 222 -7.96 5.64 13.85
N GLU A 223 -7.31 6.59 13.18
CA GLU A 223 -7.89 7.89 12.84
C GLU A 223 -8.85 7.81 11.63
N ILE A 224 -8.93 6.65 10.98
CA ILE A 224 -9.85 6.40 9.85
C ILE A 224 -11.30 6.15 10.33
N GLY A 225 -11.50 5.94 11.64
CA GLY A 225 -12.79 5.62 12.25
C GLY A 225 -13.03 4.10 12.32
N SER A 226 -14.05 3.69 13.10
CA SER A 226 -14.41 2.28 13.22
C SER A 226 -14.87 1.75 11.85
N ARG A 227 -14.08 0.87 11.28
CA ARG A 227 -14.54 0.05 10.16
C ARG A 227 -15.49 -0.96 10.75
N ASP A 228 -16.80 -0.85 10.45
CA ASP A 228 -17.74 -1.90 10.83
C ASP A 228 -17.19 -3.24 10.31
N ALA A 229 -16.99 -4.19 11.22
CA ALA A 229 -16.43 -5.50 10.95
C ALA A 229 -17.29 -6.36 9.97
N ALA A 230 -18.41 -5.84 9.51
CA ALA A 230 -19.33 -6.49 8.58
C ALA A 230 -18.80 -6.61 7.14
N ALA A 231 -17.71 -5.96 6.78
CA ALA A 231 -17.17 -5.99 5.42
C ALA A 231 -15.97 -6.96 5.26
N ALA A 232 -15.88 -8.01 6.04
CA ALA A 232 -15.14 -9.18 5.61
C ALA A 232 -15.91 -9.78 4.42
N VAL A 233 -15.66 -9.27 3.22
CA VAL A 233 -16.03 -9.95 1.99
C VAL A 233 -15.27 -11.27 1.99
N GLY A 234 -15.84 -12.23 2.69
CA GLY A 234 -15.43 -13.60 2.62
C GLY A 234 -15.56 -14.01 1.16
N ASN A 235 -14.44 -14.24 0.53
CA ASN A 235 -14.36 -14.73 -0.83
C ASN A 235 -15.07 -16.09 -0.88
N ARG A 236 -16.41 -16.08 -1.06
CA ARG A 236 -17.29 -17.27 -1.10
C ARG A 236 -16.96 -18.18 -2.29
N THR A 237 -16.10 -17.75 -3.20
CA THR A 237 -15.74 -18.47 -4.43
C THR A 237 -14.66 -19.54 -4.25
N THR A 238 -13.94 -19.60 -3.14
CA THR A 238 -12.83 -20.56 -2.95
C THR A 238 -13.22 -21.87 -2.26
N ARG A 239 -14.50 -22.12 -2.01
CA ARG A 239 -14.96 -23.36 -1.32
C ARG A 239 -15.18 -24.57 -2.22
N ARG A 240 -14.91 -24.50 -3.53
CA ARG A 240 -14.95 -25.68 -4.41
C ARG A 240 -13.58 -26.36 -4.41
N LEU A 241 -13.56 -27.69 -4.46
CA LEU A 241 -12.35 -28.54 -4.44
C LEU A 241 -11.25 -28.13 -5.44
N GLY A 242 -11.60 -27.43 -6.53
CA GLY A 242 -10.65 -26.83 -7.46
C GLY A 242 -9.85 -25.63 -6.93
N GLY A 243 -10.31 -24.96 -5.85
CA GLY A 243 -9.66 -23.77 -5.32
C GLY A 243 -8.29 -24.02 -4.70
N ARG A 244 -8.07 -25.21 -4.12
CA ARG A 244 -6.76 -25.56 -3.51
C ARG A 244 -5.70 -25.85 -4.56
N ALA A 245 -6.05 -26.54 -5.65
CA ALA A 245 -5.15 -26.78 -6.78
C ALA A 245 -4.83 -25.46 -7.51
N PHE A 246 -5.83 -24.61 -7.71
CA PHE A 246 -5.66 -23.29 -8.30
C PHE A 246 -4.74 -22.37 -7.46
N LEU A 247 -4.90 -22.34 -6.13
CA LEU A 247 -4.01 -21.62 -5.22
C LEU A 247 -2.59 -22.19 -5.24
N ALA A 248 -2.44 -23.51 -5.32
CA ALA A 248 -1.13 -24.16 -5.44
C ALA A 248 -0.44 -23.75 -6.76
N LEU A 249 -1.16 -23.78 -7.88
CA LEU A 249 -0.64 -23.38 -9.19
C LEU A 249 -0.29 -21.86 -9.23
N ARG A 250 -1.08 -21.01 -8.58
CA ARG A 250 -0.74 -19.59 -8.40
C ARG A 250 0.54 -19.40 -7.58
N LYS A 251 0.72 -20.13 -6.49
CA LYS A 251 1.96 -20.10 -5.68
C LYS A 251 3.18 -20.48 -6.51
N LEU A 252 3.01 -21.36 -7.49
CA LEU A 252 4.05 -21.75 -8.44
C LEU A 252 4.24 -20.75 -9.60
N GLY A 253 3.47 -19.66 -9.65
CA GLY A 253 3.62 -18.62 -10.67
C GLY A 253 2.95 -18.92 -12.00
N PHE A 254 2.12 -19.97 -12.11
CA PHE A 254 1.51 -20.39 -13.38
C PHE A 254 0.40 -19.45 -13.89
N PHE A 255 -0.14 -18.57 -13.07
CA PHE A 255 -1.22 -17.65 -13.47
C PHE A 255 -0.92 -16.20 -13.07
N PRO A 256 -0.03 -15.50 -13.79
CA PRO A 256 0.34 -14.12 -13.46
C PRO A 256 -0.67 -13.11 -13.98
N GLY A 257 -1.88 -13.09 -13.67
CA GLY A 257 -2.78 -12.08 -14.25
C GLY A 257 -4.28 -12.25 -13.99
N LEU A 258 -4.68 -13.23 -13.22
CA LEU A 258 -6.09 -13.58 -13.01
C LEU A 258 -6.85 -12.68 -12.01
N TYR A 259 -6.31 -11.51 -11.64
CA TYR A 259 -7.10 -10.47 -10.96
C TYR A 259 -7.88 -9.58 -11.94
N SER A 260 -7.69 -9.75 -13.26
CA SER A 260 -8.25 -8.84 -14.25
C SER A 260 -9.65 -9.19 -14.75
N LYS A 261 -10.26 -10.28 -14.28
CA LYS A 261 -11.62 -10.63 -14.74
C LYS A 261 -12.46 -11.07 -13.54
N GLY A 262 -13.26 -10.17 -13.04
CA GLY A 262 -14.33 -10.51 -12.14
C GLY A 262 -14.66 -9.46 -11.09
N PHE A 263 -15.01 -8.27 -11.55
CA PHE A 263 -15.97 -7.38 -10.86
C PHE A 263 -16.62 -6.48 -11.91
#